data_7e6ce6af1ca096bf7387d04bf2e7091f
#
_entry.id   7e6ce6af1ca096bf7387d04bf2e7091f
#
_cell.length_a   1.000
_cell.length_b   1.000
_cell.length_c   1.000
_cell.angle_alpha   90.00
_cell.angle_beta   90.00
_cell.angle_gamma   90.00
#
_symmetry.space_group_name_H-M   'P 1'
#
loop_
_entity.id
_entity.type
_entity.pdbx_description
1 polymer ?
#
loop_
_entity_poly.entity_id
_entity_poly.type
_entity_poly.pdbx_seq_one_letter_code
_entity_poly.pdbx_strand_id
1 'polypeptide(L)'
;MSKRGAPRLFRVLLPAKDLNRSRHFYESLLSTRGRSVSGGRVYFDCGPVILGILDYASARSSRFTPPTEALYLATDDLEGVSRRARRWGCLERGLLHGDASSPLGEIRVRPWGERSFYAVDPSGNPLCFVDASTLFTGTRAQVAAMRRHFGPRRRS
;
A
#
# COMPACT_ATOMS: atom_id res chain seq x y z
N MET A 1 35.92 5.04 13.32
CA MET A 1 35.08 5.71 12.31
C MET A 1 33.70 5.04 12.33
N SER A 2 32.67 5.75 12.75
CA SER A 2 31.31 5.22 12.65
C SER A 2 30.93 5.14 11.16
N LYS A 3 30.56 3.96 10.69
CA LYS A 3 29.97 3.81 9.35
C LYS A 3 28.70 4.64 9.34
N ARG A 4 28.68 5.71 8.56
CA ARG A 4 27.44 6.46 8.32
C ARG A 4 26.47 5.49 7.64
N GLY A 5 25.42 5.10 8.36
CA GLY A 5 24.36 4.29 7.81
C GLY A 5 23.61 5.02 6.70
N ALA A 6 22.89 4.28 5.86
CA ALA A 6 21.99 4.88 4.88
C ALA A 6 20.91 5.72 5.61
N PRO A 7 20.44 6.81 4.99
CA PRO A 7 19.26 7.51 5.50
C PRO A 7 18.08 6.55 5.66
N ARG A 8 17.24 6.80 6.67
CA ARG A 8 16.04 6.00 6.92
C ARG A 8 14.81 6.73 6.42
N LEU A 9 13.95 6.01 5.72
CA LEU A 9 12.60 6.52 5.45
C LEU A 9 11.84 6.52 6.78
N PHE A 10 11.33 7.68 7.23
CA PHE A 10 10.61 7.76 8.50
C PHE A 10 9.18 8.29 8.38
N ARG A 11 8.84 8.94 7.29
CA ARG A 11 7.49 9.46 7.08
C ARG A 11 7.14 9.51 5.59
N VAL A 12 5.92 9.09 5.28
CA VAL A 12 5.30 9.20 3.96
C VAL A 12 3.99 9.96 4.12
N LEU A 13 3.69 10.92 3.26
CA LEU A 13 2.47 11.69 3.28
C LEU A 13 1.59 11.33 2.09
N LEU A 14 0.29 11.13 2.35
CA LEU A 14 -0.74 10.98 1.34
C LEU A 14 -1.77 12.10 1.50
N PRO A 15 -2.23 12.70 0.39
CA PRO A 15 -3.26 13.73 0.44
C PRO A 15 -4.64 13.12 0.69
N ALA A 16 -5.50 13.86 1.38
CA ALA A 16 -6.90 13.50 1.63
C ALA A 16 -7.84 14.63 1.23
N LYS A 17 -8.90 14.29 0.54
CA LYS A 17 -9.99 15.25 0.24
C LYS A 17 -10.87 15.49 1.44
N ASP A 18 -11.10 14.47 2.25
CA ASP A 18 -11.83 14.50 3.50
C ASP A 18 -10.98 13.82 4.58
N LEU A 19 -10.34 14.64 5.41
CA LEU A 19 -9.40 14.16 6.43
C LEU A 19 -10.07 13.26 7.46
N ASN A 20 -11.28 13.60 7.91
CA ASN A 20 -12.00 12.80 8.91
C ASN A 20 -12.39 11.43 8.37
N ARG A 21 -12.88 11.35 7.14
CA ARG A 21 -13.22 10.10 6.49
C ARG A 21 -11.97 9.25 6.27
N SER A 22 -10.90 9.84 5.80
CA SER A 22 -9.61 9.16 5.62
C SER A 22 -9.05 8.66 6.95
N ARG A 23 -9.16 9.45 8.01
CA ARG A 23 -8.77 9.03 9.36
C ARG A 23 -9.49 7.75 9.78
N HIS A 24 -10.81 7.74 9.72
CA HIS A 24 -11.61 6.56 10.10
C HIS A 24 -11.28 5.33 9.23
N PHE A 25 -11.07 5.54 7.94
CA PHE A 25 -10.64 4.50 7.01
C PHE A 25 -9.33 3.85 7.46
N TYR A 26 -8.30 4.65 7.69
CA TYR A 26 -6.98 4.12 8.08
C TYR A 26 -6.99 3.54 9.49
N GLU A 27 -7.70 4.13 10.43
CA GLU A 27 -7.88 3.56 11.78
C GLU A 27 -8.50 2.15 11.69
N SER A 28 -9.47 1.95 10.80
CA SER A 28 -10.11 0.67 10.58
C SER A 28 -9.16 -0.34 9.93
N LEU A 29 -8.55 0.01 8.78
CA LEU A 29 -7.72 -0.92 8.02
C LEU A 29 -6.41 -1.27 8.73
N LEU A 30 -5.78 -0.28 9.35
CA LEU A 30 -4.49 -0.45 10.03
C LEU A 30 -4.64 -0.94 11.49
N SER A 31 -5.85 -0.97 12.01
CA SER A 31 -6.12 -1.28 13.43
C SER A 31 -5.25 -0.45 14.37
N THR A 32 -5.10 0.84 14.06
CA THR A 32 -4.21 1.77 14.76
C THR A 32 -4.88 3.13 14.88
N ARG A 33 -4.77 3.76 16.04
CA ARG A 33 -5.30 5.12 16.24
C ARG A 33 -4.44 6.15 15.50
N GLY A 34 -5.11 7.06 14.79
CA GLY A 34 -4.47 8.22 14.21
C GLY A 34 -4.22 9.31 15.25
N ARG A 35 -3.06 9.96 15.18
CA ARG A 35 -2.73 11.17 15.97
C ARG A 35 -3.01 12.41 15.14
N SER A 36 -3.86 13.29 15.64
CA SER A 36 -4.00 14.62 15.04
C SER A 36 -2.76 15.44 15.30
N VAL A 37 -2.23 16.06 14.25
CA VAL A 37 -1.05 16.92 14.29
C VAL A 37 -1.45 18.28 13.73
N SER A 38 -0.76 19.33 14.14
CA SER A 38 -1.02 20.68 13.62
C SER A 38 -0.87 20.76 12.09
N GLY A 39 -1.60 21.66 11.45
CA GLY A 39 -1.55 21.86 10.00
C GLY A 39 -2.39 20.85 9.19
N GLY A 40 -3.48 20.33 9.75
CA GLY A 40 -4.41 19.46 9.02
C GLY A 40 -3.83 18.10 8.67
N ARG A 41 -3.15 17.46 9.62
CA ARG A 41 -2.52 16.15 9.44
C ARG A 41 -2.98 15.15 10.48
N VAL A 42 -3.04 13.88 10.08
CA VAL A 42 -3.22 12.72 10.97
C VAL A 42 -2.07 11.75 10.70
N TYR A 43 -1.40 11.32 11.75
CA TYR A 43 -0.28 10.38 11.67
C TYR A 43 -0.62 9.02 12.22
N PHE A 44 -0.16 7.98 11.53
CA PHE A 44 -0.29 6.58 11.92
C PHE A 44 1.09 5.95 12.03
N ASP A 45 1.33 5.24 13.12
CA ASP A 45 2.58 4.47 13.26
C ASP A 45 2.48 3.16 12.49
N CYS A 46 3.32 3.01 11.49
CA CYS A 46 3.42 1.83 10.64
C CYS A 46 4.84 1.22 10.80
N GLY A 47 5.11 0.61 11.96
CA GLY A 47 6.47 0.19 12.30
C GLY A 47 7.41 1.39 12.43
N PRO A 48 8.58 1.38 11.79
CA PRO A 48 9.52 2.50 11.86
C PRO A 48 9.14 3.70 10.98
N VAL A 49 8.09 3.57 10.15
CA VAL A 49 7.64 4.61 9.23
C VAL A 49 6.31 5.17 9.70
N ILE A 50 6.17 6.48 9.68
CA ILE A 50 4.90 7.18 9.93
C ILE A 50 4.18 7.36 8.60
N LEU A 51 2.94 6.90 8.53
CA LEU A 51 2.02 7.27 7.45
C LEU A 51 1.27 8.53 7.88
N GLY A 52 1.50 9.63 7.20
CA GLY A 52 0.79 10.89 7.40
C GLY A 52 -0.29 11.08 6.35
N ILE A 53 -1.48 11.47 6.78
CA ILE A 53 -2.57 11.88 5.91
C ILE A 53 -2.71 13.39 6.04
N LEU A 54 -2.57 14.09 4.92
CA LEU A 54 -2.61 15.55 4.87
C LEU A 54 -3.92 16.02 4.25
N ASP A 55 -4.64 16.88 4.96
CA ASP A 55 -5.79 17.57 4.38
C ASP A 55 -5.35 18.34 3.15
N TYR A 56 -5.95 18.03 2.02
CA TYR A 56 -5.64 18.66 0.75
C TYR A 56 -5.89 20.17 0.75
N ALA A 57 -6.92 20.64 1.46
CA ALA A 57 -7.19 22.05 1.62
C ALA A 57 -6.08 22.79 2.36
N SER A 58 -5.33 22.10 3.22
CA SER A 58 -4.17 22.63 3.93
C SER A 58 -2.86 22.50 3.12
N ALA A 59 -2.87 21.73 2.03
CA ALA A 59 -1.74 21.64 1.11
C ALA A 59 -1.74 22.85 0.17
N ARG A 60 -0.58 23.40 -0.11
CA ARG A 60 -0.43 24.57 -0.99
C ARG A 60 -0.68 24.30 -2.48
N SER A 61 -1.22 23.14 -2.82
CA SER A 61 -1.48 22.73 -4.19
C SER A 61 -2.94 22.96 -4.56
N SER A 62 -3.19 23.58 -5.70
CA SER A 62 -4.54 23.83 -6.21
C SER A 62 -5.18 22.62 -6.91
N ARG A 63 -4.45 21.52 -7.07
CA ARG A 63 -4.94 20.32 -7.78
C ARG A 63 -4.60 19.06 -6.99
N PHE A 64 -5.65 18.33 -6.60
CA PHE A 64 -5.51 17.00 -6.04
C PHE A 64 -5.32 16.00 -7.19
N THR A 65 -4.19 15.30 -7.16
CA THR A 65 -3.94 14.17 -8.05
C THR A 65 -3.45 13.00 -7.21
N PRO A 66 -4.22 11.91 -7.09
CA PRO A 66 -3.75 10.72 -6.39
C PRO A 66 -2.48 10.17 -7.06
N PRO A 67 -1.57 9.56 -6.31
CA PRO A 67 -0.44 8.84 -6.90
C PRO A 67 -0.95 7.71 -7.79
N THR A 68 -0.21 7.40 -8.85
CA THR A 68 -0.55 6.30 -9.78
C THR A 68 -0.13 4.94 -9.26
N GLU A 69 0.88 4.90 -8.38
CA GLU A 69 1.42 3.68 -7.81
C GLU A 69 0.95 3.48 -6.38
N ALA A 70 0.75 2.22 -6.02
CA ALA A 70 0.29 1.85 -4.69
C ALA A 70 1.35 2.06 -3.61
N LEU A 71 0.91 2.44 -2.43
CA LEU A 71 1.69 2.31 -1.20
C LEU A 71 1.55 0.87 -0.70
N TYR A 72 2.68 0.22 -0.42
CA TYR A 72 2.71 -1.18 0.01
C TYR A 72 2.82 -1.28 1.52
N LEU A 73 1.92 -2.05 2.12
CA LEU A 73 1.80 -2.25 3.56
C LEU A 73 1.85 -3.75 3.85
N ALA A 74 2.82 -4.17 4.65
CA ALA A 74 2.91 -5.55 5.11
C ALA A 74 2.01 -5.77 6.33
N THR A 75 1.34 -6.91 6.40
CA THR A 75 0.48 -7.27 7.52
C THR A 75 0.59 -8.75 7.85
N ASP A 76 0.46 -9.08 9.13
CA ASP A 76 0.37 -10.47 9.59
C ASP A 76 -1.06 -11.03 9.51
N ASP A 77 -2.05 -10.18 9.23
CA ASP A 77 -3.47 -10.55 9.11
C ASP A 77 -4.08 -10.04 7.81
N LEU A 78 -3.63 -10.58 6.70
CA LEU A 78 -4.09 -10.15 5.37
C LEU A 78 -5.59 -10.37 5.18
N GLU A 79 -6.12 -11.48 5.65
CA GLU A 79 -7.56 -11.80 5.57
C GLU A 79 -8.40 -10.80 6.36
N GLY A 80 -7.95 -10.44 7.55
CA GLY A 80 -8.63 -9.44 8.39
C GLY A 80 -8.67 -8.07 7.75
N VAL A 81 -7.56 -7.62 7.19
CA VAL A 81 -7.50 -6.35 6.45
C VAL A 81 -8.40 -6.39 5.23
N SER A 82 -8.39 -7.49 4.48
CA SER A 82 -9.27 -7.68 3.30
C SER A 82 -10.75 -7.60 3.66
N ARG A 83 -11.17 -8.23 4.76
CA ARG A 83 -12.56 -8.14 5.24
C ARG A 83 -12.96 -6.70 5.59
N ARG A 84 -12.08 -5.96 6.26
CA ARG A 84 -12.32 -4.54 6.60
C ARG A 84 -12.38 -3.67 5.35
N ALA A 85 -11.48 -3.89 4.40
CA ALA A 85 -11.49 -3.20 3.12
C ALA A 85 -12.78 -3.47 2.34
N ARG A 86 -13.24 -4.71 2.34
CA ARG A 86 -14.52 -5.08 1.70
C ARG A 86 -15.70 -4.35 2.33
N ARG A 87 -15.76 -4.23 3.65
CA ARG A 87 -16.81 -3.48 4.36
C ARG A 87 -16.80 -1.99 4.02
N TRP A 88 -15.63 -1.43 3.76
CA TRP A 88 -15.48 -0.06 3.28
C TRP A 88 -15.83 0.11 1.80
N GLY A 89 -16.01 -0.98 1.05
CA GLY A 89 -16.24 -0.93 -0.38
C GLY A 89 -15.07 -0.38 -1.17
N CYS A 90 -13.86 -0.54 -0.68
CA CYS A 90 -12.66 0.10 -1.21
C CYS A 90 -11.71 -0.86 -1.95
N LEU A 91 -12.15 -2.10 -2.23
CA LEU A 91 -11.34 -3.03 -2.99
C LEU A 91 -11.14 -2.53 -4.44
N GLU A 92 -9.92 -2.66 -4.94
CA GLU A 92 -9.61 -2.33 -6.34
C GLU A 92 -10.36 -3.27 -7.29
N ARG A 93 -10.92 -2.74 -8.37
CA ARG A 93 -11.76 -3.49 -9.32
C ARG A 93 -11.00 -3.98 -10.55
N GLY A 94 -9.77 -3.56 -10.75
CA GLY A 94 -8.97 -3.91 -11.91
C GLY A 94 -8.38 -5.32 -11.86
N LEU A 95 -7.68 -5.65 -12.93
CA LEU A 95 -6.94 -6.90 -13.10
C LEU A 95 -5.44 -6.59 -13.19
N LEU A 96 -4.61 -7.45 -12.60
CA LEU A 96 -3.16 -7.31 -12.72
C LEU A 96 -2.75 -7.55 -14.19
N HIS A 97 -2.24 -6.50 -14.83
CA HIS A 97 -1.84 -6.55 -16.24
C HIS A 97 -2.91 -7.12 -17.18
N GLY A 98 -4.20 -6.95 -16.84
CA GLY A 98 -5.30 -7.48 -17.62
C GLY A 98 -5.54 -8.99 -17.48
N ASP A 99 -4.86 -9.65 -16.57
CA ASP A 99 -5.00 -11.08 -16.29
C ASP A 99 -6.26 -11.37 -15.47
N ALA A 100 -7.24 -12.02 -16.07
CA ALA A 100 -8.49 -12.40 -15.43
C ALA A 100 -8.32 -13.36 -14.24
N SER A 101 -7.22 -14.11 -14.16
CA SER A 101 -6.89 -14.96 -13.02
C SER A 101 -6.29 -14.20 -11.84
N SER A 102 -5.98 -12.91 -12.01
CA SER A 102 -5.34 -12.08 -10.99
C SER A 102 -6.11 -10.77 -10.75
N PRO A 103 -7.36 -10.83 -10.25
CA PRO A 103 -8.09 -9.63 -9.87
C PRO A 103 -7.36 -8.91 -8.72
N LEU A 104 -7.24 -7.60 -8.84
CA LEU A 104 -6.46 -6.78 -7.88
C LEU A 104 -7.09 -6.76 -6.49
N GLY A 105 -8.41 -6.67 -6.40
CA GLY A 105 -9.12 -6.58 -5.12
C GLY A 105 -9.25 -7.89 -4.34
N GLU A 106 -8.83 -9.01 -4.92
CA GLU A 106 -8.85 -10.31 -4.24
C GLU A 106 -7.44 -10.69 -3.77
N ILE A 107 -7.38 -11.42 -2.65
CA ILE A 107 -6.12 -12.01 -2.21
C ILE A 107 -5.67 -13.04 -3.23
N ARG A 108 -4.51 -12.81 -3.83
CA ARG A 108 -3.88 -13.70 -4.81
C ARG A 108 -2.38 -13.75 -4.58
N VAL A 109 -1.77 -14.88 -4.92
CA VAL A 109 -0.32 -14.96 -5.06
C VAL A 109 0.05 -14.30 -6.39
N ARG A 110 0.83 -13.24 -6.33
CA ARG A 110 1.25 -12.48 -7.52
C ARG A 110 2.45 -13.15 -8.22
N PRO A 111 2.74 -12.78 -9.47
CA PRO A 111 3.84 -13.38 -10.23
C PRO A 111 5.21 -13.32 -9.53
N TRP A 112 5.44 -12.33 -8.69
CA TRP A 112 6.69 -12.17 -7.92
C TRP A 112 6.66 -12.87 -6.56
N GLY A 113 5.61 -13.65 -6.25
CA GLY A 113 5.50 -14.50 -5.07
C GLY A 113 4.80 -13.89 -3.87
N GLU A 114 4.50 -12.61 -3.88
CA GLU A 114 3.74 -11.96 -2.82
C GLU A 114 2.28 -12.37 -2.84
N ARG A 115 1.74 -12.66 -1.66
CA ARG A 115 0.32 -12.86 -1.44
C ARG A 115 -0.28 -11.52 -1.02
N SER A 116 -1.16 -10.95 -1.83
CA SER A 116 -1.61 -9.57 -1.65
C SER A 116 -2.99 -9.29 -2.23
N PHE A 117 -3.56 -8.15 -1.84
CA PHE A 117 -4.70 -7.53 -2.51
C PHE A 117 -4.51 -6.01 -2.58
N TYR A 118 -5.23 -5.38 -3.49
CA TYR A 118 -5.19 -3.94 -3.70
C TYR A 118 -6.50 -3.29 -3.28
N ALA A 119 -6.39 -2.08 -2.75
CA ALA A 119 -7.50 -1.25 -2.33
C ALA A 119 -7.25 0.20 -2.73
N VAL A 120 -8.29 1.01 -2.64
CA VAL A 120 -8.22 2.45 -2.90
C VAL A 120 -8.79 3.18 -1.68
N ASP A 121 -8.07 4.14 -1.15
CA ASP A 121 -8.57 4.92 -0.02
C ASP A 121 -9.71 5.88 -0.44
N PRO A 122 -10.41 6.54 0.49
CA PRO A 122 -11.53 7.42 0.14
C PRO A 122 -11.18 8.60 -0.77
N SER A 123 -9.90 8.92 -0.90
CA SER A 123 -9.41 10.02 -1.75
C SER A 123 -8.82 9.54 -3.07
N GLY A 124 -8.86 8.23 -3.34
CA GLY A 124 -8.32 7.65 -4.56
C GLY A 124 -6.86 7.25 -4.48
N ASN A 125 -6.24 7.28 -3.31
CA ASN A 125 -4.86 6.80 -3.15
C ASN A 125 -4.82 5.27 -3.24
N PRO A 126 -4.04 4.67 -4.15
CA PRO A 126 -3.95 3.23 -4.27
C PRO A 126 -3.09 2.64 -3.16
N LEU A 127 -3.53 1.50 -2.63
CA LEU A 127 -2.88 0.75 -1.56
C LEU A 127 -2.72 -0.71 -1.98
N CYS A 128 -1.65 -1.35 -1.53
CA CYS A 128 -1.46 -2.79 -1.62
C CYS A 128 -1.12 -3.35 -0.25
N PHE A 129 -1.92 -4.30 0.22
CA PHE A 129 -1.65 -5.03 1.45
C PHE A 129 -1.02 -6.37 1.11
N VAL A 130 0.10 -6.67 1.73
CA VAL A 130 0.92 -7.86 1.46
C VAL A 130 1.05 -8.68 2.73
N ASP A 131 0.91 -9.99 2.59
CA ASP A 131 1.22 -10.93 3.66
C ASP A 131 2.70 -10.80 4.04
N ALA A 132 2.96 -10.45 5.31
CA ALA A 132 4.30 -10.20 5.81
C ALA A 132 5.26 -11.40 5.67
N SER A 133 4.72 -12.61 5.54
CA SER A 133 5.53 -13.82 5.30
C SER A 133 5.99 -14.00 3.85
N THR A 134 5.51 -13.18 2.92
CA THR A 134 5.73 -13.35 1.47
C THR A 134 6.42 -12.16 0.79
N LEU A 135 7.06 -11.28 1.54
CA LEU A 135 7.58 -10.01 1.00
C LEU A 135 8.63 -10.22 -0.08
N PHE A 136 8.41 -9.59 -1.23
CA PHE A 136 9.41 -9.48 -2.29
C PHE A 136 10.26 -8.22 -2.06
N THR A 137 11.52 -8.43 -1.69
CA THR A 137 12.46 -7.33 -1.42
C THR A 137 13.56 -7.22 -2.48
N GLY A 138 13.43 -7.95 -3.57
CA GLY A 138 14.36 -7.89 -4.69
C GLY A 138 15.70 -8.56 -4.41
N THR A 139 15.76 -9.57 -3.54
CA THR A 139 16.97 -10.34 -3.34
C THR A 139 17.38 -11.10 -4.63
N ARG A 140 18.65 -11.40 -4.77
CA ARG A 140 19.12 -12.15 -5.95
C ARG A 140 18.39 -13.48 -6.14
N ALA A 141 18.13 -14.19 -5.05
CA ALA A 141 17.40 -15.46 -5.09
C ALA A 141 15.95 -15.27 -5.56
N GLN A 142 15.27 -14.25 -5.06
CA GLN A 142 13.90 -13.92 -5.47
C GLN A 142 13.83 -13.51 -6.94
N VAL A 143 14.75 -12.67 -7.40
CA VAL A 143 14.82 -12.24 -8.80
C VAL A 143 15.10 -13.42 -9.72
N ALA A 144 16.03 -14.31 -9.35
CA ALA A 144 16.34 -15.51 -10.13
C ALA A 144 15.14 -16.48 -10.22
N ALA A 145 14.39 -16.66 -9.10
CA ALA A 145 13.17 -17.47 -9.08
C ALA A 145 12.08 -16.89 -9.99
N MET A 146 11.90 -15.57 -9.96
CA MET A 146 10.94 -14.88 -10.81
C MET A 146 11.28 -15.03 -12.29
N ARG A 147 12.55 -14.89 -12.68
CA ARG A 147 13.01 -15.07 -14.06
C ARG A 147 12.79 -16.49 -14.58
N ARG A 148 12.93 -17.51 -13.72
CA ARG A 148 12.63 -18.91 -14.10
C ARG A 148 11.16 -19.11 -14.44
N HIS A 149 10.26 -18.38 -13.76
CA HIS A 149 8.80 -18.44 -14.01
C HIS A 149 8.36 -17.60 -15.20
N PHE A 150 9.02 -16.49 -15.45
CA PHE A 150 8.63 -15.46 -16.42
C PHE A 150 9.70 -15.17 -17.47
N GLY A 151 10.74 -16.02 -17.59
CA GLY A 151 11.72 -15.93 -18.68
C GLY A 151 11.01 -15.95 -20.04
N PRO A 152 11.63 -15.40 -21.11
CA PRO A 152 11.01 -15.33 -22.42
C PRO A 152 10.56 -16.73 -22.84
N ARG A 153 9.25 -16.87 -23.14
CA ARG A 153 8.73 -18.08 -23.77
C ARG A 153 9.54 -18.26 -25.04
N ARG A 154 10.32 -19.33 -25.14
CA ARG A 154 10.94 -19.70 -26.40
C ARG A 154 9.82 -19.81 -27.42
N ARG A 155 9.83 -18.97 -28.44
CA ARG A 155 8.96 -19.15 -29.60
C ARG A 155 9.39 -20.48 -30.23
N SER A 156 8.50 -21.48 -30.18
CA SER A 156 8.59 -22.68 -31.00
C SER A 156 8.18 -22.33 -32.41
#